data_bad4c938a64a3ba6ba394d17f72886da
#
_entry.id   bad4c938a64a3ba6ba394d17f72886da
#
_cell.length_a   1.000
_cell.length_b   1.000
_cell.length_c   1.000
_cell.angle_alpha   90.00
_cell.angle_beta   90.00
_cell.angle_gamma   90.00
#
_symmetry.space_group_name_H-M   'P 1'
#
loop_
_entity.id
_entity.type
_entity.pdbx_description
1 polymer ?
#
loop_
_entity_poly.entity_id
_entity_poly.type
_entity_poly.pdbx_seq_one_letter_code
_entity_poly.pdbx_strand_id
1 'polypeptide(L)'
;KHADLSGVACQDDCDVWAAYEGFNNVMLDKDKYIYKTNSSFTRAVDRWNGAAAIWCQPIFWDMAMNAYKLAERKNDTKRSAEYKALCRKIFEGNKAQYCGFDFDDNNENTGWFIYDDIMWWTISLARAYELFGNEEYLQLSEESFKRVWFGSEKVGDTGSYDAENGGMFWCWAPIKNPRPNKFGDGKMACINFPTAVAALTLYNNVPDNRESHAGNNDAFPSRQEYLEKGKEIYQWGVENLFDKQNGRVADSRHGNNPPDWKTHVYNQATFIGASVLLYKATGEKQYLRNAILAADYTVGEMSAEHGLLPFESGIEQGIYTAIFAQYMAMLVYDCKQEQYLPFLLRNIKSGWQNRDVSRNLCGGEYHK
;
A
#
# COMPACT_ATOMS: atom_id res chain seq x y z
N LYS A 1 6.13 19.81 -3.76
CA LYS A 1 7.54 19.37 -3.81
C LYS A 1 7.73 18.42 -2.64
N HIS A 2 7.92 17.15 -2.93
CA HIS A 2 8.28 16.19 -1.90
C HIS A 2 9.73 16.46 -1.52
N ALA A 3 9.98 16.86 -0.29
CA ALA A 3 11.33 16.93 0.20
C ALA A 3 11.87 15.48 0.35
N ASP A 4 13.11 15.35 0.10
CA ASP A 4 13.78 14.07 0.00
C ASP A 4 14.18 13.59 1.39
N LEU A 5 13.38 12.72 2.00
CA LEU A 5 13.70 12.10 3.29
C LEU A 5 15.04 11.38 3.25
N SER A 6 15.33 10.69 2.15
CA SER A 6 16.56 9.94 2.02
C SER A 6 17.78 10.84 1.90
N GLY A 7 17.64 12.00 1.24
CA GLY A 7 18.73 12.96 1.13
C GLY A 7 19.16 13.55 2.47
N VAL A 8 18.21 13.85 3.34
CA VAL A 8 18.48 14.35 4.70
C VAL A 8 19.10 13.24 5.55
N ALA A 9 18.55 12.02 5.49
CA ALA A 9 19.05 10.88 6.27
C ALA A 9 20.47 10.44 5.84
N CYS A 10 20.78 10.55 4.54
CA CYS A 10 22.05 10.07 3.99
C CYS A 10 23.23 11.01 4.21
N GLN A 11 23.00 12.26 4.58
CA GLN A 11 24.10 13.20 4.73
C GLN A 11 25.10 12.77 5.82
N ASP A 12 24.58 12.26 6.95
CA ASP A 12 25.42 11.96 8.10
C ASP A 12 25.31 10.50 8.59
N ASP A 13 24.14 9.84 8.41
CA ASP A 13 23.79 8.64 9.15
C ASP A 13 23.36 7.44 8.31
N CYS A 14 23.09 7.60 7.02
CA CYS A 14 22.61 6.51 6.17
C CYS A 14 23.00 6.71 4.71
N ASP A 15 23.50 5.64 4.09
CA ASP A 15 23.72 5.59 2.66
C ASP A 15 22.49 4.92 2.01
N VAL A 16 21.58 5.72 1.49
CA VAL A 16 20.33 5.23 0.91
C VAL A 16 20.57 4.33 -0.31
N TRP A 17 21.57 4.64 -1.12
CA TRP A 17 21.89 3.82 -2.29
C TRP A 17 22.45 2.47 -1.88
N ALA A 18 23.36 2.45 -0.91
CA ALA A 18 23.90 1.20 -0.38
C ALA A 18 22.78 0.36 0.28
N ALA A 19 21.87 0.98 1.00
CA ALA A 19 20.74 0.30 1.61
C ALA A 19 19.81 -0.32 0.56
N TYR A 20 19.45 0.43 -0.47
CA TYR A 20 18.57 -0.06 -1.54
C TYR A 20 19.23 -1.14 -2.38
N GLU A 21 20.49 -0.95 -2.76
CA GLU A 21 21.27 -1.95 -3.51
C GLU A 21 21.44 -3.23 -2.69
N GLY A 22 21.76 -3.12 -1.39
CA GLY A 22 21.87 -4.25 -0.49
C GLY A 22 20.57 -5.04 -0.39
N PHE A 23 19.46 -4.34 -0.24
CA PHE A 23 18.14 -4.95 -0.21
C PHE A 23 17.86 -5.73 -1.52
N ASN A 24 18.05 -5.13 -2.66
CA ASN A 24 17.81 -5.78 -3.95
C ASN A 24 18.79 -6.93 -4.21
N ASN A 25 20.05 -6.82 -3.78
CA ASN A 25 21.01 -7.91 -3.93
C ASN A 25 20.60 -9.16 -3.15
N VAL A 26 19.97 -8.98 -1.99
CA VAL A 26 19.56 -10.09 -1.14
C VAL A 26 18.16 -10.59 -1.47
N MET A 27 17.22 -9.68 -1.71
CA MET A 27 15.79 -10.01 -1.74
C MET A 27 15.19 -10.13 -3.14
N LEU A 28 15.81 -9.55 -4.17
CA LEU A 28 15.29 -9.62 -5.53
C LEU A 28 15.84 -10.86 -6.26
N ASP A 29 14.93 -11.70 -6.74
CA ASP A 29 15.29 -12.76 -7.73
C ASP A 29 15.50 -12.08 -9.08
N LYS A 30 16.76 -11.86 -9.46
CA LYS A 30 17.10 -11.08 -10.66
C LYS A 30 16.86 -11.80 -11.98
N ASP A 31 16.53 -13.09 -11.96
CA ASP A 31 16.13 -13.80 -13.17
C ASP A 31 14.63 -13.57 -13.45
N LYS A 32 13.80 -13.50 -12.41
CA LYS A 32 12.34 -13.34 -12.54
C LYS A 32 11.87 -11.90 -12.27
N TYR A 33 12.65 -11.12 -11.56
CA TYR A 33 12.27 -9.79 -11.04
C TYR A 33 11.04 -9.86 -10.13
N ILE A 34 11.04 -10.88 -9.27
CA ILE A 34 10.09 -11.08 -8.17
C ILE A 34 10.88 -11.06 -6.87
N TYR A 35 10.32 -10.45 -5.84
CA TYR A 35 10.95 -10.40 -4.54
C TYR A 35 10.73 -11.68 -3.74
N LYS A 36 11.76 -12.07 -3.01
CA LYS A 36 11.75 -13.25 -2.14
C LYS A 36 11.16 -12.90 -0.77
N THR A 37 10.62 -13.90 -0.11
CA THR A 37 10.00 -13.72 1.21
C THR A 37 11.04 -13.51 2.31
N ASN A 38 12.23 -14.10 2.17
CA ASN A 38 13.34 -13.88 3.10
C ASN A 38 14.68 -14.24 2.43
N SER A 39 15.76 -13.91 3.11
CA SER A 39 17.13 -14.05 2.57
C SER A 39 17.63 -15.49 2.47
N SER A 40 16.93 -16.46 3.06
CA SER A 40 17.35 -17.86 3.00
C SER A 40 17.04 -18.53 1.66
N PHE A 41 16.10 -17.97 0.88
CA PHE A 41 15.77 -18.47 -0.44
C PHE A 41 16.70 -17.92 -1.50
N THR A 42 17.09 -18.76 -2.46
CA THR A 42 17.87 -18.34 -3.63
C THR A 42 16.99 -17.86 -4.77
N ARG A 43 15.74 -18.33 -4.83
CA ARG A 43 14.78 -18.05 -5.90
C ARG A 43 13.41 -17.71 -5.32
N ALA A 44 12.68 -16.87 -6.02
CA ALA A 44 11.27 -16.58 -5.78
C ALA A 44 10.42 -17.41 -6.77
N VAL A 45 10.06 -18.64 -6.41
CA VAL A 45 9.35 -19.54 -7.33
C VAL A 45 7.85 -19.29 -7.31
N ASP A 46 7.22 -19.47 -6.14
CA ASP A 46 5.81 -19.18 -5.90
C ASP A 46 5.61 -18.84 -4.42
N ARG A 47 4.36 -18.56 -4.03
CA ARG A 47 4.03 -18.15 -2.65
C ARG A 47 4.44 -19.16 -1.58
N TRP A 48 4.59 -20.43 -1.94
CA TRP A 48 4.99 -21.50 -1.03
C TRP A 48 6.49 -21.81 -1.09
N ASN A 49 7.15 -21.35 -2.15
CA ASN A 49 8.54 -21.67 -2.50
C ASN A 49 9.34 -20.39 -2.76
N GLY A 50 9.43 -19.56 -1.77
CA GLY A 50 10.37 -18.44 -1.73
C GLY A 50 9.89 -17.09 -2.23
N ALA A 51 8.76 -17.00 -2.93
CA ALA A 51 8.23 -15.69 -3.35
C ALA A 51 7.55 -14.99 -2.18
N ALA A 52 7.79 -13.70 -2.02
CA ALA A 52 7.03 -12.87 -1.11
C ALA A 52 5.55 -12.85 -1.50
N ALA A 53 4.67 -12.59 -0.54
CA ALA A 53 3.23 -12.57 -0.78
C ALA A 53 2.88 -11.61 -1.92
N ILE A 54 1.84 -11.96 -2.67
CA ILE A 54 1.39 -11.21 -3.85
C ILE A 54 1.12 -9.73 -3.54
N TRP A 55 0.64 -9.42 -2.35
CA TRP A 55 0.34 -8.05 -1.94
C TRP A 55 1.58 -7.25 -1.53
N CYS A 56 2.68 -7.93 -1.18
CA CYS A 56 3.96 -7.28 -0.87
C CYS A 56 4.68 -6.82 -2.13
N GLN A 57 4.52 -7.52 -3.23
CA GLN A 57 5.19 -7.21 -4.49
C GLN A 57 4.95 -5.77 -4.98
N PRO A 58 3.71 -5.24 -4.96
CA PRO A 58 3.50 -3.84 -5.36
C PRO A 58 4.17 -2.84 -4.42
N ILE A 59 4.34 -3.17 -3.14
CA ILE A 59 5.07 -2.29 -2.21
C ILE A 59 6.56 -2.22 -2.58
N PHE A 60 7.16 -3.35 -2.94
CA PHE A 60 8.54 -3.37 -3.45
C PHE A 60 8.67 -2.61 -4.78
N TRP A 61 7.65 -2.66 -5.62
CA TRP A 61 7.60 -1.87 -6.85
C TRP A 61 7.53 -0.37 -6.54
N ASP A 62 6.74 0.04 -5.56
CA ASP A 62 6.72 1.42 -5.06
C ASP A 62 8.11 1.88 -4.61
N MET A 63 8.88 1.02 -3.95
CA MET A 63 10.25 1.33 -3.54
C MET A 63 11.16 1.59 -4.75
N ALA A 64 11.04 0.80 -5.80
CA ALA A 64 11.77 1.02 -7.06
C ALA A 64 11.37 2.35 -7.71
N MET A 65 10.08 2.67 -7.74
CA MET A 65 9.59 3.97 -8.23
C MET A 65 10.13 5.14 -7.41
N ASN A 66 10.20 4.98 -6.09
CA ASN A 66 10.76 6.00 -5.20
C ASN A 66 12.26 6.17 -5.44
N ALA A 67 13.00 5.09 -5.68
CA ALA A 67 14.41 5.16 -6.04
C ALA A 67 14.62 5.91 -7.35
N TYR A 68 13.79 5.65 -8.35
CA TYR A 68 13.81 6.39 -9.62
C TYR A 68 13.53 7.90 -9.39
N LYS A 69 12.51 8.22 -8.60
CA LYS A 69 12.17 9.61 -8.28
C LYS A 69 13.33 10.33 -7.59
N LEU A 70 14.01 9.65 -6.67
CA LEU A 70 15.16 10.22 -5.97
C LEU A 70 16.33 10.48 -6.93
N ALA A 71 16.63 9.53 -7.81
CA ALA A 71 17.68 9.69 -8.82
C ALA A 71 17.39 10.88 -9.74
N GLU A 72 16.12 11.05 -10.17
CA GLU A 72 15.69 12.19 -10.97
C GLU A 72 15.89 13.53 -10.22
N ARG A 73 15.49 13.60 -8.95
CA ARG A 73 15.66 14.82 -8.14
C ARG A 73 17.12 15.18 -7.94
N LYS A 74 18.01 14.19 -7.87
CA LYS A 74 19.45 14.40 -7.69
C LYS A 74 20.19 14.57 -9.01
N ASN A 75 19.50 14.54 -10.13
CA ASN A 75 20.08 14.59 -11.48
C ASN A 75 21.14 13.50 -11.70
N ASP A 76 20.92 12.33 -11.08
CA ASP A 76 21.76 11.16 -11.25
C ASP A 76 21.26 10.38 -12.47
N THR A 77 21.79 10.73 -13.64
CA THR A 77 21.31 10.20 -14.92
C THR A 77 21.54 8.70 -15.05
N LYS A 78 22.63 8.18 -14.49
CA LYS A 78 22.94 6.76 -14.51
C LYS A 78 21.92 5.97 -13.67
N ARG A 79 21.67 6.39 -12.43
CA ARG A 79 20.69 5.73 -11.57
C ARG A 79 19.26 5.92 -12.07
N SER A 80 18.94 7.07 -12.63
CA SER A 80 17.62 7.29 -13.26
C SER A 80 17.33 6.26 -14.34
N ALA A 81 18.27 6.04 -15.24
CA ALA A 81 18.12 5.05 -16.31
C ALA A 81 18.04 3.62 -15.75
N GLU A 82 18.89 3.30 -14.78
CA GLU A 82 18.92 1.98 -14.13
C GLU A 82 17.60 1.67 -13.41
N TYR A 83 17.10 2.60 -12.62
CA TYR A 83 15.89 2.39 -11.82
C TYR A 83 14.61 2.49 -12.66
N LYS A 84 14.60 3.28 -13.70
CA LYS A 84 13.50 3.24 -14.69
C LYS A 84 13.40 1.87 -15.33
N ALA A 85 14.53 1.30 -15.75
CA ALA A 85 14.58 -0.05 -16.30
C ALA A 85 14.17 -1.10 -15.26
N LEU A 86 14.59 -0.95 -14.00
CA LEU A 86 14.22 -1.84 -12.92
C LEU A 86 12.71 -1.83 -12.68
N CYS A 87 12.07 -0.65 -12.66
CA CYS A 87 10.63 -0.54 -12.53
C CYS A 87 9.89 -1.33 -13.62
N ARG A 88 10.36 -1.27 -14.86
CA ARG A 88 9.76 -2.01 -15.96
C ARG A 88 9.97 -3.52 -15.83
N LYS A 89 11.17 -3.94 -15.44
CA LYS A 89 11.49 -5.36 -15.24
C LYS A 89 10.66 -5.96 -14.10
N ILE A 90 10.48 -5.24 -13.00
CA ILE A 90 9.63 -5.68 -11.88
C ILE A 90 8.18 -5.83 -12.35
N PHE A 91 7.66 -4.87 -13.10
CA PHE A 91 6.31 -4.99 -13.66
C PHE A 91 6.17 -6.22 -14.54
N GLU A 92 7.08 -6.42 -15.50
CA GLU A 92 7.03 -7.57 -16.41
C GLU A 92 7.17 -8.90 -15.66
N GLY A 93 8.04 -8.96 -14.66
CA GLY A 93 8.21 -10.15 -13.81
C GLY A 93 6.92 -10.51 -13.06
N ASN A 94 6.27 -9.51 -12.48
CA ASN A 94 5.00 -9.73 -11.79
C ASN A 94 3.87 -10.08 -12.75
N LYS A 95 3.81 -9.45 -13.91
CA LYS A 95 2.85 -9.79 -14.95
C LYS A 95 2.96 -11.26 -15.36
N ALA A 96 4.19 -11.75 -15.56
CA ALA A 96 4.43 -13.16 -15.86
C ALA A 96 4.06 -14.08 -14.69
N GLN A 97 4.37 -13.67 -13.46
CA GLN A 97 4.11 -14.47 -12.26
C GLN A 97 2.62 -14.64 -11.97
N TYR A 98 1.82 -13.60 -12.21
CA TYR A 98 0.43 -13.52 -11.79
C TYR A 98 -0.54 -13.50 -12.98
N CYS A 99 -0.36 -14.46 -13.89
CA CYS A 99 -1.28 -14.73 -15.02
C CYS A 99 -1.59 -13.51 -15.88
N GLY A 100 -0.58 -12.68 -16.17
CA GLY A 100 -0.75 -11.50 -17.02
C GLY A 100 -1.59 -10.40 -16.38
N PHE A 101 -1.73 -10.40 -15.06
CA PHE A 101 -2.68 -9.57 -14.33
C PHE A 101 -4.13 -9.78 -14.77
N ASP A 102 -4.48 -11.03 -15.04
CA ASP A 102 -5.88 -11.44 -15.19
C ASP A 102 -6.51 -11.55 -13.80
N PHE A 103 -7.21 -10.51 -13.37
CA PHE A 103 -7.82 -10.45 -12.04
C PHE A 103 -9.03 -11.38 -11.89
N ASP A 104 -9.48 -12.01 -12.97
CA ASP A 104 -10.49 -13.06 -12.93
C ASP A 104 -9.89 -14.47 -12.79
N ASP A 105 -8.55 -14.57 -12.73
CA ASP A 105 -7.90 -15.85 -12.48
C ASP A 105 -8.24 -16.33 -11.07
N ASN A 106 -8.81 -17.53 -10.98
CA ASN A 106 -9.17 -18.15 -9.71
C ASN A 106 -8.27 -19.31 -9.30
N ASN A 107 -7.09 -19.41 -9.90
CA ASN A 107 -6.10 -20.39 -9.52
C ASN A 107 -5.62 -20.11 -8.09
N GLU A 108 -5.65 -21.12 -7.24
CA GLU A 108 -5.24 -21.01 -5.83
C GLU A 108 -3.79 -20.51 -5.67
N ASN A 109 -2.92 -20.81 -6.62
CA ASN A 109 -1.53 -20.36 -6.59
C ASN A 109 -1.36 -18.88 -6.94
N THR A 110 -2.26 -18.33 -7.74
CA THR A 110 -2.28 -16.89 -8.06
C THR A 110 -3.05 -16.10 -7.00
N GLY A 111 -4.23 -16.56 -6.62
CA GLY A 111 -4.87 -16.15 -5.37
C GLY A 111 -5.54 -14.78 -5.33
N TRP A 112 -6.26 -14.37 -6.38
CA TRP A 112 -7.02 -13.12 -6.37
C TRP A 112 -8.32 -13.17 -5.54
N PHE A 113 -8.42 -14.01 -4.52
CA PHE A 113 -9.61 -14.14 -3.69
C PHE A 113 -9.53 -13.36 -2.37
N ILE A 114 -8.40 -12.77 -2.06
CA ILE A 114 -8.24 -11.81 -0.97
C ILE A 114 -8.26 -10.41 -1.60
N TYR A 115 -9.28 -9.64 -1.31
CA TYR A 115 -9.53 -8.38 -2.01
C TYR A 115 -8.44 -7.33 -1.81
N ASP A 116 -7.85 -7.25 -0.62
CA ASP A 116 -6.78 -6.27 -0.39
C ASP A 116 -5.51 -6.61 -1.17
N ASP A 117 -5.24 -7.89 -1.45
CA ASP A 117 -4.11 -8.28 -2.30
C ASP A 117 -4.22 -7.63 -3.68
N ILE A 118 -5.44 -7.57 -4.23
CA ILE A 118 -5.71 -6.89 -5.51
C ILE A 118 -5.59 -5.38 -5.34
N MET A 119 -6.16 -4.83 -4.27
CA MET A 119 -6.23 -3.38 -4.08
C MET A 119 -4.85 -2.73 -3.89
N TRP A 120 -3.89 -3.43 -3.29
CA TRP A 120 -2.52 -2.96 -3.22
C TRP A 120 -1.92 -2.79 -4.62
N TRP A 121 -2.22 -3.69 -5.55
CA TRP A 121 -1.83 -3.54 -6.95
C TRP A 121 -2.53 -2.35 -7.61
N THR A 122 -3.79 -2.13 -7.31
CA THR A 122 -4.56 -0.98 -7.83
C THR A 122 -3.83 0.33 -7.52
N ILE A 123 -3.37 0.49 -6.28
CA ILE A 123 -2.67 1.69 -5.83
C ILE A 123 -1.35 1.87 -6.59
N SER A 124 -0.51 0.85 -6.61
CA SER A 124 0.81 0.94 -7.23
C SER A 124 0.74 1.11 -8.73
N LEU A 125 -0.22 0.46 -9.40
CA LEU A 125 -0.45 0.64 -10.83
C LEU A 125 -0.88 2.07 -11.17
N ALA A 126 -1.74 2.68 -10.35
CA ALA A 126 -2.12 4.08 -10.54
C ALA A 126 -0.94 5.03 -10.34
N ARG A 127 -0.10 4.77 -9.34
CA ARG A 127 1.14 5.53 -9.12
C ARG A 127 2.13 5.38 -10.27
N ALA A 128 2.25 4.18 -10.82
CA ALA A 128 3.12 3.92 -11.96
C ALA A 128 2.64 4.68 -13.20
N TYR A 129 1.33 4.73 -13.43
CA TYR A 129 0.76 5.56 -14.48
C TYR A 129 1.09 7.04 -14.26
N GLU A 130 0.88 7.54 -13.06
CA GLU A 130 1.19 8.93 -12.71
C GLU A 130 2.66 9.28 -12.99
N LEU A 131 3.56 8.34 -12.70
CA LEU A 131 5.01 8.55 -12.86
C LEU A 131 5.48 8.40 -14.30
N PHE A 132 5.01 7.37 -15.00
CA PHE A 132 5.54 6.99 -16.33
C PHE A 132 4.60 7.27 -17.50
N GLY A 133 3.32 7.53 -17.26
CA GLY A 133 2.34 7.80 -18.30
C GLY A 133 1.96 6.60 -19.18
N ASN A 134 2.31 5.38 -18.78
CA ASN A 134 2.01 4.18 -19.55
C ASN A 134 0.53 3.79 -19.31
N GLU A 135 -0.26 3.83 -20.40
CA GLU A 135 -1.70 3.55 -20.36
C GLU A 135 -2.04 2.13 -19.86
N GLU A 136 -1.16 1.17 -20.06
CA GLU A 136 -1.36 -0.18 -19.53
C GLU A 136 -1.50 -0.17 -18.00
N TYR A 137 -0.71 0.66 -17.33
CA TYR A 137 -0.78 0.76 -15.85
C TYR A 137 -2.12 1.31 -15.39
N LEU A 138 -2.65 2.33 -16.04
CA LEU A 138 -3.96 2.88 -15.71
C LEU A 138 -5.07 1.87 -15.98
N GLN A 139 -5.03 1.21 -17.14
CA GLN A 139 -5.99 0.20 -17.52
C GLN A 139 -6.06 -0.92 -16.48
N LEU A 140 -4.92 -1.46 -16.09
CA LEU A 140 -4.85 -2.52 -15.08
C LEU A 140 -5.30 -2.04 -13.70
N SER A 141 -4.95 -0.80 -13.33
CA SER A 141 -5.39 -0.22 -12.07
C SER A 141 -6.92 -0.15 -12.01
N GLU A 142 -7.55 0.35 -13.04
CA GLU A 142 -9.01 0.46 -13.09
C GLU A 142 -9.69 -0.90 -13.18
N GLU A 143 -9.14 -1.85 -13.93
CA GLU A 143 -9.65 -3.22 -13.98
C GLU A 143 -9.60 -3.89 -12.60
N SER A 144 -8.51 -3.71 -11.87
CA SER A 144 -8.37 -4.29 -10.53
C SER A 144 -9.31 -3.64 -9.53
N PHE A 145 -9.50 -2.32 -9.58
CA PHE A 145 -10.47 -1.62 -8.74
C PHE A 145 -11.88 -2.13 -8.99
N LYS A 146 -12.28 -2.21 -10.26
CA LYS A 146 -13.58 -2.72 -10.69
C LYS A 146 -13.78 -4.16 -10.20
N ARG A 147 -12.77 -5.00 -10.34
CA ARG A 147 -12.79 -6.40 -9.89
C ARG A 147 -13.12 -6.50 -8.40
N VAL A 148 -12.49 -5.69 -7.59
CA VAL A 148 -12.71 -5.70 -6.14
C VAL A 148 -14.06 -5.12 -5.76
N TRP A 149 -14.40 -3.96 -6.30
CA TRP A 149 -15.62 -3.24 -5.93
C TRP A 149 -16.87 -3.95 -6.39
N PHE A 150 -16.93 -4.33 -7.68
CA PHE A 150 -18.11 -4.89 -8.32
C PHE A 150 -18.10 -6.42 -8.42
N GLY A 151 -16.97 -7.06 -8.21
CA GLY A 151 -16.84 -8.50 -8.38
C GLY A 151 -16.59 -8.91 -9.83
N SER A 152 -16.87 -10.18 -10.12
CA SER A 152 -16.72 -10.77 -11.45
C SER A 152 -17.73 -11.88 -11.64
N GLU A 153 -18.63 -11.73 -12.62
CA GLU A 153 -19.58 -12.77 -12.97
C GLU A 153 -18.88 -14.02 -13.46
N LYS A 154 -17.76 -13.87 -14.14
CA LYS A 154 -16.96 -14.98 -14.69
C LYS A 154 -16.58 -16.01 -13.63
N VAL A 155 -16.25 -15.54 -12.43
CA VAL A 155 -15.85 -16.42 -11.30
C VAL A 155 -16.92 -16.50 -10.20
N GLY A 156 -18.06 -15.87 -10.40
CA GLY A 156 -19.18 -15.93 -9.47
C GLY A 156 -18.98 -15.08 -8.22
N ASP A 157 -18.13 -14.06 -8.27
CA ASP A 157 -17.89 -13.16 -7.15
C ASP A 157 -18.76 -11.89 -7.27
N THR A 158 -19.45 -11.56 -6.18
CA THR A 158 -20.32 -10.37 -6.11
C THR A 158 -19.60 -9.10 -5.68
N GLY A 159 -18.32 -9.16 -5.39
CA GLY A 159 -17.49 -8.02 -5.00
C GLY A 159 -17.35 -7.82 -3.50
N SER A 160 -16.40 -6.99 -3.16
CA SER A 160 -16.07 -6.67 -1.77
C SER A 160 -17.01 -5.62 -1.16
N TYR A 161 -17.51 -4.70 -1.99
CA TYR A 161 -18.35 -3.61 -1.50
C TYR A 161 -19.70 -4.10 -0.99
N ASP A 162 -20.06 -3.69 0.22
CA ASP A 162 -21.37 -3.95 0.82
C ASP A 162 -22.28 -2.76 0.55
N ALA A 163 -23.13 -2.89 -0.48
CA ALA A 163 -24.07 -1.83 -0.87
C ALA A 163 -25.19 -1.61 0.17
N GLU A 164 -25.45 -2.60 1.01
CA GLU A 164 -26.52 -2.52 2.01
C GLU A 164 -26.06 -1.83 3.30
N ASN A 165 -24.87 -2.23 3.80
CA ASN A 165 -24.40 -1.78 5.12
C ASN A 165 -23.13 -0.92 5.04
N GLY A 166 -22.57 -0.73 3.87
CA GLY A 166 -21.33 0.02 3.68
C GLY A 166 -20.07 -0.76 4.00
N GLY A 167 -18.95 -0.20 3.59
CA GLY A 167 -17.66 -0.83 3.80
C GLY A 167 -17.33 -1.94 2.81
N MET A 168 -16.13 -2.50 2.97
CA MET A 168 -15.58 -3.53 2.10
C MET A 168 -15.29 -4.80 2.89
N PHE A 169 -15.69 -5.95 2.35
CA PHE A 169 -15.34 -7.26 2.91
C PHE A 169 -13.90 -7.65 2.55
N TRP A 170 -13.27 -8.44 3.45
CA TRP A 170 -11.87 -8.81 3.31
C TRP A 170 -11.59 -9.79 2.19
N CYS A 171 -12.41 -10.81 2.04
CA CYS A 171 -12.12 -11.87 1.10
C CYS A 171 -13.36 -12.47 0.47
N TRP A 172 -13.14 -13.01 -0.71
CA TRP A 172 -14.07 -13.87 -1.44
C TRP A 172 -13.69 -15.32 -1.14
N ALA A 173 -14.20 -15.86 -0.07
CA ALA A 173 -13.87 -17.21 0.36
C ALA A 173 -15.13 -17.98 0.75
N PRO A 174 -15.12 -19.27 0.50
CA PRO A 174 -14.17 -20.03 -0.31
C PRO A 174 -14.37 -19.77 -1.82
N ILE A 175 -13.33 -19.97 -2.61
CA ILE A 175 -13.36 -19.72 -4.06
C ILE A 175 -14.51 -20.45 -4.74
N LYS A 176 -14.77 -21.70 -4.34
CA LYS A 176 -15.80 -22.54 -4.94
C LYS A 176 -17.22 -22.21 -4.46
N ASN A 177 -17.35 -21.39 -3.44
CA ASN A 177 -18.62 -20.97 -2.88
C ASN A 177 -18.49 -19.54 -2.37
N PRO A 178 -18.38 -18.59 -3.28
CA PRO A 178 -18.11 -17.20 -2.93
C PRO A 178 -19.30 -16.62 -2.16
N ARG A 179 -19.00 -16.08 -1.00
CA ARG A 179 -19.99 -15.41 -0.19
C ARG A 179 -19.38 -14.46 0.72
N PRO A 180 -19.59 -13.21 0.47
CA PRO A 180 -18.94 -12.17 1.26
C PRO A 180 -19.40 -12.12 2.70
N ASN A 181 -20.65 -12.47 2.98
CA ASN A 181 -21.24 -12.03 4.23
C ASN A 181 -21.18 -13.01 5.40
N LYS A 182 -21.68 -14.20 5.30
CA LYS A 182 -21.86 -15.05 6.49
C LYS A 182 -20.59 -15.55 7.12
N PHE A 183 -19.58 -15.74 6.33
CA PHE A 183 -18.37 -16.41 6.72
C PHE A 183 -17.21 -15.46 6.69
N GLY A 184 -17.14 -14.68 5.64
CA GLY A 184 -16.18 -13.63 5.48
C GLY A 184 -16.78 -12.29 5.82
N ASP A 185 -17.60 -12.18 6.85
CA ASP A 185 -18.24 -10.93 7.26
C ASP A 185 -17.26 -9.91 7.83
N GLY A 186 -16.00 -10.27 7.92
CA GLY A 186 -14.94 -9.37 8.37
C GLY A 186 -14.72 -8.22 7.40
N LYS A 187 -14.84 -7.01 7.92
CA LYS A 187 -14.49 -5.78 7.22
C LYS A 187 -13.23 -5.23 7.86
N MET A 188 -12.10 -5.47 7.18
CA MET A 188 -10.77 -5.22 7.72
C MET A 188 -10.29 -3.82 7.35
N ALA A 189 -9.48 -3.22 8.22
CA ALA A 189 -8.80 -1.97 7.88
C ALA A 189 -7.93 -2.13 6.63
N CYS A 190 -7.31 -3.29 6.44
CA CYS A 190 -6.39 -3.56 5.34
C CYS A 190 -7.05 -3.62 3.96
N ILE A 191 -8.36 -3.70 3.86
CA ILE A 191 -9.08 -3.51 2.59
C ILE A 191 -9.75 -2.14 2.52
N ASN A 192 -10.35 -1.66 3.61
CA ASN A 192 -11.14 -0.44 3.58
C ASN A 192 -10.29 0.81 3.30
N PHE A 193 -9.22 1.02 4.06
CA PHE A 193 -8.39 2.21 3.84
C PHE A 193 -7.56 2.15 2.55
N PRO A 194 -6.97 1.03 2.15
CA PRO A 194 -6.40 0.91 0.80
C PRO A 194 -7.39 1.16 -0.33
N THR A 195 -8.65 0.74 -0.18
CA THR A 195 -9.70 1.06 -1.18
C THR A 195 -9.90 2.57 -1.30
N ALA A 196 -9.97 3.27 -0.17
CA ALA A 196 -10.08 4.73 -0.19
C ALA A 196 -8.84 5.37 -0.85
N VAL A 197 -7.64 4.92 -0.51
CA VAL A 197 -6.39 5.39 -1.15
C VAL A 197 -6.42 5.13 -2.65
N ALA A 198 -6.82 3.94 -3.07
CA ALA A 198 -6.89 3.57 -4.49
C ALA A 198 -7.88 4.45 -5.25
N ALA A 199 -9.10 4.62 -4.71
CA ALA A 199 -10.12 5.46 -5.32
C ALA A 199 -9.64 6.90 -5.50
N LEU A 200 -8.97 7.45 -4.49
CA LEU A 200 -8.47 8.83 -4.54
C LEU A 200 -7.25 8.98 -5.45
N THR A 201 -6.41 7.97 -5.53
CA THR A 201 -5.29 7.97 -6.49
C THR A 201 -5.82 7.93 -7.92
N LEU A 202 -6.84 7.11 -8.17
CA LEU A 202 -7.51 7.07 -9.48
C LEU A 202 -8.24 8.39 -9.78
N TYR A 203 -8.91 8.97 -8.79
CA TYR A 203 -9.50 10.31 -8.92
C TYR A 203 -8.48 11.33 -9.45
N ASN A 204 -7.24 11.27 -8.96
CA ASN A 204 -6.20 12.20 -9.38
C ASN A 204 -5.63 11.91 -10.78
N ASN A 205 -5.94 10.76 -11.38
CA ASN A 205 -5.27 10.30 -12.59
C ASN A 205 -6.18 9.99 -13.78
N VAL A 206 -7.47 9.77 -13.58
CA VAL A 206 -8.39 9.49 -14.68
C VAL A 206 -8.88 10.78 -15.36
N PRO A 207 -9.33 10.72 -16.63
CA PRO A 207 -9.80 11.90 -17.34
C PRO A 207 -11.02 12.56 -16.70
N ASP A 208 -11.06 13.89 -16.70
CA ASP A 208 -12.18 14.69 -16.16
C ASP A 208 -13.48 14.51 -16.93
N ASN A 209 -13.38 14.26 -18.24
CA ASN A 209 -14.52 14.23 -19.16
C ASN A 209 -15.17 12.86 -19.29
N ARG A 210 -14.78 11.91 -18.48
CA ARG A 210 -15.36 10.56 -18.49
C ARG A 210 -16.80 10.62 -17.99
N GLU A 211 -17.71 9.96 -18.71
CA GLU A 211 -19.11 9.86 -18.32
C GLU A 211 -19.29 9.01 -17.06
N SER A 212 -20.42 9.23 -16.38
CA SER A 212 -20.79 8.45 -15.21
C SER A 212 -20.92 6.97 -15.53
N HIS A 213 -20.49 6.14 -14.59
CA HIS A 213 -20.68 4.69 -14.62
C HIS A 213 -22.17 4.30 -14.64
N ALA A 214 -23.00 4.98 -13.88
CA ALA A 214 -24.49 4.99 -13.81
C ALA A 214 -25.18 3.71 -14.31
N GLY A 215 -25.01 2.60 -13.57
CA GLY A 215 -25.68 1.33 -13.88
C GLY A 215 -25.05 0.51 -14.99
N ASN A 216 -23.93 0.95 -15.57
CA ASN A 216 -23.16 0.17 -16.54
C ASN A 216 -21.92 -0.42 -15.86
N ASN A 217 -22.03 -1.66 -15.39
CA ASN A 217 -20.93 -2.34 -14.70
C ASN A 217 -19.75 -2.72 -15.62
N ASP A 218 -19.89 -2.57 -16.94
CA ASP A 218 -18.80 -2.79 -17.88
C ASP A 218 -17.92 -1.56 -18.05
N ALA A 219 -18.40 -0.38 -17.63
CA ALA A 219 -17.65 0.85 -17.69
C ALA A 219 -16.85 1.08 -16.40
N PHE A 220 -15.74 1.82 -16.53
CA PHE A 220 -15.00 2.28 -15.36
C PHE A 220 -15.69 3.48 -14.73
N PRO A 221 -15.55 3.69 -13.41
CA PRO A 221 -16.11 4.87 -12.76
C PRO A 221 -15.58 6.17 -13.36
N SER A 222 -16.39 7.22 -13.31
CA SER A 222 -15.95 8.57 -13.62
C SER A 222 -15.02 9.08 -12.51
N ARG A 223 -14.32 10.18 -12.79
CA ARG A 223 -13.48 10.85 -11.81
C ARG A 223 -14.26 11.18 -10.53
N GLN A 224 -15.44 11.79 -10.70
CA GLN A 224 -16.30 12.14 -9.56
C GLN A 224 -16.76 10.91 -8.77
N GLU A 225 -17.08 9.83 -9.47
CA GLU A 225 -17.48 8.57 -8.81
C GLU A 225 -16.36 7.97 -7.97
N TYR A 226 -15.09 8.08 -8.42
CA TYR A 226 -13.95 7.66 -7.60
C TYR A 226 -13.83 8.49 -6.32
N LEU A 227 -14.02 9.81 -6.41
CA LEU A 227 -13.99 10.67 -5.23
C LEU A 227 -15.09 10.27 -4.23
N GLU A 228 -16.31 10.06 -4.72
CA GLU A 228 -17.45 9.66 -3.89
C GLU A 228 -17.22 8.31 -3.22
N LYS A 229 -16.70 7.34 -3.97
CA LYS A 229 -16.33 6.02 -3.43
C LYS A 229 -15.27 6.12 -2.34
N GLY A 230 -14.23 6.91 -2.56
CA GLY A 230 -13.19 7.15 -1.59
C GLY A 230 -13.72 7.77 -0.29
N LYS A 231 -14.59 8.78 -0.42
CA LYS A 231 -15.24 9.41 0.73
C LYS A 231 -16.12 8.44 1.49
N GLU A 232 -16.92 7.66 0.79
CA GLU A 232 -17.86 6.72 1.42
C GLU A 232 -17.13 5.67 2.23
N ILE A 233 -16.12 5.03 1.64
CA ILE A 233 -15.37 3.97 2.32
C ILE A 233 -14.56 4.53 3.48
N TYR A 234 -13.93 5.69 3.30
CA TYR A 234 -13.23 6.36 4.39
C TYR A 234 -14.17 6.67 5.55
N GLN A 235 -15.34 7.22 5.27
CA GLN A 235 -16.31 7.58 6.32
C GLN A 235 -16.80 6.33 7.05
N TRP A 236 -17.07 5.24 6.32
CA TRP A 236 -17.39 3.97 6.98
C TRP A 236 -16.27 3.54 7.93
N GLY A 237 -15.02 3.65 7.48
CA GLY A 237 -13.85 3.32 8.29
C GLY A 237 -13.73 4.18 9.55
N VAL A 238 -13.96 5.48 9.43
CA VAL A 238 -13.95 6.39 10.57
C VAL A 238 -15.01 6.00 11.61
N GLU A 239 -16.20 5.63 11.16
CA GLU A 239 -17.31 5.28 12.05
C GLU A 239 -17.16 3.91 12.70
N ASN A 240 -16.46 2.99 12.04
CA ASN A 240 -16.43 1.59 12.44
C ASN A 240 -15.06 1.10 12.94
N LEU A 241 -13.96 1.74 12.53
CA LEU A 241 -12.60 1.25 12.77
C LEU A 241 -11.67 2.30 13.39
N PHE A 242 -12.16 3.48 13.72
CA PHE A 242 -11.29 4.57 14.17
C PHE A 242 -11.74 5.11 15.51
N ASP A 243 -10.79 5.23 16.46
CA ASP A 243 -11.02 5.89 17.72
C ASP A 243 -10.73 7.38 17.57
N LYS A 244 -11.79 8.18 17.54
CA LYS A 244 -11.73 9.63 17.35
C LYS A 244 -11.08 10.38 18.51
N GLN A 245 -10.91 9.72 19.67
CA GLN A 245 -10.29 10.34 20.83
C GLN A 245 -8.77 10.23 20.80
N ASN A 246 -8.23 9.09 20.37
CA ASN A 246 -6.80 8.84 20.44
C ASN A 246 -6.12 8.56 19.09
N GLY A 247 -6.89 8.35 18.02
CA GLY A 247 -6.31 8.11 16.68
C GLY A 247 -5.96 6.66 16.39
N ARG A 248 -6.39 5.72 17.22
CA ARG A 248 -6.16 4.29 17.02
C ARG A 248 -7.03 3.75 15.90
N VAL A 249 -6.44 2.94 15.02
CA VAL A 249 -7.14 2.25 13.94
C VAL A 249 -7.28 0.77 14.31
N ALA A 250 -8.51 0.27 14.34
CA ALA A 250 -8.80 -1.14 14.62
C ALA A 250 -8.41 -2.03 13.44
N ASP A 251 -8.09 -3.29 13.74
CA ASP A 251 -7.81 -4.31 12.73
C ASP A 251 -9.04 -4.58 11.85
N SER A 252 -10.20 -4.74 12.47
CA SER A 252 -11.39 -5.24 11.77
C SER A 252 -12.66 -5.08 12.58
N ARG A 253 -13.77 -5.23 11.89
CA ARG A 253 -15.07 -5.40 12.48
C ARG A 253 -15.80 -6.56 11.83
N HIS A 254 -16.40 -7.45 12.62
CA HIS A 254 -17.14 -8.61 12.15
C HIS A 254 -18.62 -8.46 12.49
N GLY A 255 -19.46 -8.25 11.48
CA GLY A 255 -20.89 -8.02 11.67
C GLY A 255 -21.16 -6.86 12.61
N ASN A 256 -21.98 -7.08 13.64
CA ASN A 256 -22.32 -6.09 14.64
C ASN A 256 -21.47 -6.21 15.92
N ASN A 257 -20.44 -7.05 15.92
CA ASN A 257 -19.54 -7.17 17.05
C ASN A 257 -18.72 -5.88 17.23
N PRO A 258 -18.23 -5.59 18.45
CA PRO A 258 -17.30 -4.48 18.63
C PRO A 258 -16.07 -4.62 17.74
N PRO A 259 -15.42 -3.50 17.34
CA PRO A 259 -14.18 -3.57 16.57
C PRO A 259 -13.11 -4.37 17.30
N ASP A 260 -12.28 -5.08 16.55
CA ASP A 260 -11.05 -5.68 17.07
C ASP A 260 -9.98 -4.59 17.11
N TRP A 261 -9.61 -4.15 18.27
CA TRP A 261 -8.67 -3.05 18.48
C TRP A 261 -7.21 -3.45 18.40
N LYS A 262 -6.90 -4.65 17.93
CA LYS A 262 -5.52 -4.98 17.57
C LYS A 262 -5.04 -3.96 16.53
N THR A 263 -3.88 -3.37 16.76
CA THR A 263 -3.43 -2.22 15.98
C THR A 263 -2.13 -2.55 15.24
N HIS A 264 -2.12 -2.26 13.95
CA HIS A 264 -0.97 -2.48 13.08
C HIS A 264 -0.49 -1.16 12.47
N VAL A 265 0.81 -1.03 12.35
CA VAL A 265 1.44 0.17 11.78
C VAL A 265 0.92 0.46 10.36
N TYR A 266 0.75 -0.56 9.52
CA TYR A 266 0.29 -0.33 8.15
C TYR A 266 -1.17 0.13 8.06
N ASN A 267 -2.01 -0.22 9.02
CA ASN A 267 -3.39 0.26 9.08
C ASN A 267 -3.46 1.73 9.54
N GLN A 268 -2.60 2.12 10.48
CA GLN A 268 -2.41 3.53 10.80
C GLN A 268 -1.94 4.30 9.56
N ALA A 269 -0.99 3.74 8.82
CA ALA A 269 -0.42 4.34 7.62
C ALA A 269 -1.44 4.58 6.52
N THR A 270 -2.22 3.58 6.15
CA THR A 270 -3.22 3.72 5.07
C THR A 270 -4.36 4.65 5.48
N PHE A 271 -4.73 4.66 6.75
CA PHE A 271 -5.68 5.65 7.27
C PHE A 271 -5.13 7.07 7.09
N ILE A 272 -3.88 7.30 7.46
CA ILE A 272 -3.21 8.59 7.27
C ILE A 272 -3.20 8.95 5.79
N GLY A 273 -2.83 8.01 4.92
CA GLY A 273 -2.78 8.25 3.47
C GLY A 273 -4.13 8.62 2.88
N ALA A 274 -5.18 7.90 3.25
CA ALA A 274 -6.55 8.20 2.81
C ALA A 274 -6.99 9.59 3.30
N SER A 275 -6.69 9.91 4.56
CA SER A 275 -7.00 11.21 5.15
C SER A 275 -6.29 12.37 4.41
N VAL A 276 -5.01 12.21 4.14
CA VAL A 276 -4.22 13.22 3.41
C VAL A 276 -4.76 13.42 1.99
N LEU A 277 -5.05 12.33 1.28
CA LEU A 277 -5.58 12.40 -0.08
C LEU A 277 -6.96 13.09 -0.11
N LEU A 278 -7.82 12.81 0.87
CA LEU A 278 -9.11 13.51 0.99
C LEU A 278 -8.93 14.98 1.33
N TYR A 279 -8.02 15.31 2.22
CA TYR A 279 -7.71 16.70 2.53
C TYR A 279 -7.24 17.45 1.27
N LYS A 280 -6.33 16.85 0.51
CA LYS A 280 -5.83 17.45 -0.74
C LYS A 280 -6.93 17.63 -1.79
N ALA A 281 -7.87 16.67 -1.87
CA ALA A 281 -8.96 16.71 -2.84
C ALA A 281 -10.06 17.72 -2.47
N THR A 282 -10.34 17.90 -1.17
CA THR A 282 -11.51 18.66 -0.71
C THR A 282 -11.17 19.97 0.02
N GLY A 283 -9.98 20.07 0.62
CA GLY A 283 -9.61 21.16 1.50
C GLY A 283 -10.26 21.11 2.88
N GLU A 284 -11.05 20.08 3.19
CA GLU A 284 -11.73 19.96 4.47
C GLU A 284 -10.74 19.58 5.59
N LYS A 285 -10.61 20.44 6.58
CA LYS A 285 -9.59 20.33 7.63
C LYS A 285 -9.79 19.11 8.56
N GLN A 286 -11.00 18.57 8.64
CA GLN A 286 -11.24 17.38 9.47
C GLN A 286 -10.39 16.19 9.01
N TYR A 287 -10.18 16.04 7.72
CA TYR A 287 -9.32 14.98 7.19
C TYR A 287 -7.88 15.14 7.66
N LEU A 288 -7.35 16.36 7.66
CA LEU A 288 -6.01 16.62 8.17
C LEU A 288 -5.92 16.35 9.68
N ARG A 289 -6.92 16.79 10.45
CA ARG A 289 -6.97 16.50 11.91
C ARG A 289 -6.96 15.00 12.19
N ASN A 290 -7.70 14.22 11.42
CA ASN A 290 -7.74 12.75 11.56
C ASN A 290 -6.36 12.14 11.26
N ALA A 291 -5.69 12.62 10.21
CA ALA A 291 -4.35 12.16 9.86
C ALA A 291 -3.35 12.44 10.99
N ILE A 292 -3.38 13.64 11.55
CA ILE A 292 -2.51 14.05 12.65
C ILE A 292 -2.77 13.20 13.89
N LEU A 293 -4.05 12.96 14.22
CA LEU A 293 -4.42 12.17 15.38
C LEU A 293 -3.89 10.73 15.26
N ALA A 294 -4.05 10.11 14.08
CA ALA A 294 -3.52 8.77 13.83
C ALA A 294 -1.99 8.73 13.84
N ALA A 295 -1.35 9.76 13.29
CA ALA A 295 0.11 9.88 13.32
C ALA A 295 0.62 10.03 14.75
N ASP A 296 0.00 10.86 15.56
CA ASP A 296 0.35 11.04 16.97
C ASP A 296 0.23 9.75 17.77
N TYR A 297 -0.83 8.97 17.51
CA TYR A 297 -0.99 7.66 18.14
C TYR A 297 0.16 6.71 17.78
N THR A 298 0.53 6.66 16.52
CA THR A 298 1.58 5.76 16.06
C THR A 298 2.95 6.16 16.60
N VAL A 299 3.27 7.44 16.55
CA VAL A 299 4.57 7.96 17.01
C VAL A 299 4.67 7.93 18.54
N GLY A 300 3.58 8.22 19.24
CA GLY A 300 3.55 8.27 20.71
C GLY A 300 3.27 6.92 21.34
N GLU A 301 2.03 6.44 21.22
CA GLU A 301 1.59 5.24 21.93
C GLU A 301 2.23 3.96 21.40
N MET A 302 2.20 3.73 20.10
CA MET A 302 2.74 2.50 19.52
C MET A 302 4.26 2.42 19.60
N SER A 303 4.94 3.54 19.66
CA SER A 303 6.40 3.63 19.63
C SER A 303 7.00 3.97 21.00
N ALA A 304 6.22 3.85 22.09
CA ALA A 304 6.62 4.30 23.43
C ALA A 304 7.80 3.51 23.99
N GLU A 305 7.91 2.22 23.67
CA GLU A 305 8.93 1.35 24.28
C GLU A 305 10.37 1.75 23.91
N HIS A 306 10.62 2.02 22.62
CA HIS A 306 11.97 2.34 22.13
C HIS A 306 12.08 3.70 21.46
N GLY A 307 11.00 4.45 21.35
CA GLY A 307 10.97 5.68 20.54
C GLY A 307 11.11 5.43 19.04
N LEU A 308 10.90 4.20 18.61
CA LEU A 308 10.97 3.71 17.23
C LEU A 308 9.70 2.95 16.92
N LEU A 309 9.41 2.76 15.63
CA LEU A 309 8.31 1.91 15.20
C LEU A 309 8.40 0.52 15.85
N PRO A 310 7.27 -0.03 16.31
CA PRO A 310 7.28 -1.35 16.93
C PRO A 310 7.62 -2.43 15.92
N PHE A 311 8.30 -3.48 16.39
CA PHE A 311 8.50 -4.69 15.61
C PHE A 311 7.22 -5.52 15.64
N GLU A 312 6.71 -5.87 14.47
CA GLU A 312 5.57 -6.76 14.34
C GLU A 312 6.08 -8.06 13.72
N SER A 313 5.97 -9.15 14.49
CA SER A 313 6.48 -10.46 14.08
C SER A 313 5.60 -11.11 13.02
N GLY A 314 6.21 -11.86 12.11
CA GLY A 314 5.54 -12.59 11.05
C GLY A 314 6.29 -12.50 9.73
N ILE A 315 5.91 -13.32 8.77
CA ILE A 315 6.58 -13.39 7.47
C ILE A 315 6.34 -12.14 6.64
N GLU A 316 5.15 -11.56 6.72
CA GLU A 316 4.74 -10.41 5.90
C GLU A 316 4.91 -9.07 6.60
N GLN A 317 5.00 -9.04 7.91
CA GLN A 317 4.88 -7.82 8.71
C GLN A 317 6.06 -6.85 8.55
N GLY A 318 7.18 -7.30 8.04
CA GLY A 318 8.32 -6.43 7.75
C GLY A 318 8.01 -5.32 6.74
N ILE A 319 7.00 -5.51 5.88
CA ILE A 319 6.60 -4.52 4.88
C ILE A 319 5.81 -3.35 5.49
N TYR A 320 5.28 -3.50 6.71
CA TYR A 320 4.40 -2.50 7.33
C TYR A 320 5.08 -1.15 7.52
N THR A 321 6.36 -1.15 7.85
CA THR A 321 7.13 0.09 8.04
C THR A 321 7.38 0.84 6.73
N ALA A 322 7.54 0.12 5.63
CA ALA A 322 7.64 0.74 4.30
C ALA A 322 6.35 1.46 3.91
N ILE A 323 5.20 0.84 4.21
CA ILE A 323 3.88 1.45 3.96
C ILE A 323 3.73 2.71 4.83
N PHE A 324 4.13 2.64 6.10
CA PHE A 324 4.09 3.77 7.00
C PHE A 324 4.95 4.93 6.49
N ALA A 325 6.17 4.66 6.06
CA ALA A 325 7.07 5.66 5.50
C ALA A 325 6.47 6.37 4.29
N GLN A 326 5.81 5.62 3.41
CA GLN A 326 5.17 6.16 2.21
C GLN A 326 4.10 7.22 2.56
N TYR A 327 3.23 6.90 3.49
CA TYR A 327 2.11 7.78 3.83
C TYR A 327 2.49 8.89 4.81
N MET A 328 3.44 8.64 5.69
CA MET A 328 3.97 9.70 6.55
C MET A 328 4.73 10.74 5.75
N ALA A 329 5.44 10.36 4.70
CA ALA A 329 6.06 11.31 3.80
C ALA A 329 5.04 12.27 3.19
N MET A 330 3.86 11.78 2.80
CA MET A 330 2.78 12.62 2.31
C MET A 330 2.30 13.61 3.38
N LEU A 331 2.10 13.15 4.60
CA LEU A 331 1.66 14.01 5.71
C LEU A 331 2.71 15.09 6.03
N VAL A 332 3.97 14.72 6.07
CA VAL A 332 5.08 15.61 6.38
C VAL A 332 5.24 16.66 5.28
N TYR A 333 5.29 16.25 4.03
CA TYR A 333 5.68 17.15 2.93
C TYR A 333 4.49 17.78 2.22
N ASP A 334 3.43 17.06 1.95
CA ASP A 334 2.26 17.63 1.27
C ASP A 334 1.41 18.48 2.22
N CYS A 335 1.34 18.12 3.50
CA CYS A 335 0.56 18.83 4.52
C CYS A 335 1.42 19.64 5.48
N LYS A 336 2.73 19.70 5.26
CA LYS A 336 3.70 20.51 6.05
C LYS A 336 3.70 20.17 7.55
N GLN A 337 3.53 18.87 7.87
CA GLN A 337 3.55 18.40 9.26
C GLN A 337 4.96 17.90 9.61
N GLU A 338 5.90 18.83 9.66
CA GLU A 338 7.33 18.54 9.80
C GLU A 338 7.72 18.01 11.19
N GLN A 339 6.84 18.10 12.18
CA GLN A 339 7.09 17.59 13.53
C GLN A 339 7.33 16.07 13.58
N TYR A 340 6.93 15.33 12.54
CA TYR A 340 7.14 13.89 12.46
C TYR A 340 8.49 13.50 11.83
N LEU A 341 9.16 14.44 11.20
CA LEU A 341 10.43 14.17 10.52
C LEU A 341 11.50 13.63 11.45
N PRO A 342 11.73 14.20 12.66
CA PRO A 342 12.71 13.64 13.58
C PRO A 342 12.47 12.16 13.94
N PHE A 343 11.20 11.75 14.08
CA PHE A 343 10.84 10.36 14.33
C PHE A 343 11.23 9.46 13.16
N LEU A 344 10.90 9.87 11.94
CA LEU A 344 11.23 9.12 10.73
C LEU A 344 12.75 8.97 10.58
N LEU A 345 13.49 10.04 10.77
CA LEU A 345 14.95 10.04 10.68
C LEU A 345 15.59 9.17 11.76
N ARG A 346 15.04 9.17 12.96
CA ARG A 346 15.52 8.32 14.06
C ARG A 346 15.36 6.84 13.74
N ASN A 347 14.22 6.45 13.12
CA ASN A 347 14.01 5.08 12.67
C ASN A 347 15.04 4.66 11.60
N ILE A 348 15.24 5.52 10.61
CA ILE A 348 16.20 5.28 9.53
C ILE A 348 17.63 5.13 10.10
N LYS A 349 18.03 6.04 10.95
CA LYS A 349 19.35 6.02 11.58
C LYS A 349 19.57 4.76 12.39
N SER A 350 18.64 4.41 13.25
CA SER A 350 18.74 3.22 14.11
C SER A 350 18.78 1.94 13.29
N GLY A 351 17.91 1.80 12.29
CA GLY A 351 17.93 0.64 11.41
C GLY A 351 19.23 0.50 10.64
N TRP A 352 19.76 1.61 10.13
CA TRP A 352 21.02 1.60 9.40
C TRP A 352 22.21 1.24 10.32
N GLN A 353 22.26 1.82 11.51
CA GLN A 353 23.34 1.54 12.47
C GLN A 353 23.37 0.07 12.93
N ASN A 354 22.23 -0.59 12.98
CA ASN A 354 22.10 -1.98 13.41
C ASN A 354 22.04 -2.98 12.25
N ARG A 355 22.33 -2.55 11.03
CA ARG A 355 22.29 -3.41 9.85
C ARG A 355 23.33 -4.52 9.87
N ASP A 356 23.08 -5.55 9.09
CA ASP A 356 24.11 -6.50 8.69
C ASP A 356 25.07 -5.79 7.73
N VAL A 357 26.26 -5.45 8.21
CA VAL A 357 27.23 -4.65 7.46
C VAL A 357 27.72 -5.37 6.20
N SER A 358 27.83 -6.71 6.24
CA SER A 358 28.32 -7.47 5.09
C SER A 358 27.37 -7.42 3.90
N ARG A 359 26.07 -7.30 4.15
CA ARG A 359 25.02 -7.25 3.11
C ARG A 359 24.37 -5.86 2.98
N ASN A 360 24.67 -4.93 3.85
CA ASN A 360 23.98 -3.65 4.00
C ASN A 360 22.46 -3.83 4.15
N LEU A 361 22.06 -4.85 4.91
CA LEU A 361 20.66 -5.22 5.08
C LEU A 361 20.18 -4.92 6.48
N CYS A 362 19.11 -4.11 6.58
CA CYS A 362 18.49 -3.79 7.85
C CYS A 362 17.48 -4.87 8.23
N GLY A 363 17.42 -5.22 9.52
CA GLY A 363 16.40 -6.09 10.07
C GLY A 363 15.11 -5.33 10.35
N GLY A 364 14.07 -6.07 10.77
CA GLY A 364 12.78 -5.47 11.12
C GLY A 364 12.73 -4.81 12.50
N GLU A 365 13.65 -5.19 13.41
CA GLU A 365 13.78 -4.58 14.72
C GLU A 365 14.90 -3.54 14.69
N TYR A 366 14.54 -2.26 14.65
CA TYR A 366 15.52 -1.19 14.39
C TYR A 366 16.45 -0.90 15.55
N HIS A 367 16.12 -1.35 16.77
CA HIS A 367 16.96 -1.14 17.95
C HIS A 367 18.00 -2.24 18.17
N LYS A 368 18.05 -3.27 17.32
CA LYS A 368 18.98 -4.40 17.41
C LYS A 368 19.87 -4.50 16.17
#